data_aafd3e44eeeab1452bbe85dcbe945405
#
_entry.id   aafd3e44eeeab1452bbe85dcbe945405
#
_cell.length_a   1.000
_cell.length_b   1.000
_cell.length_c   1.000
_cell.angle_alpha   90.00
_cell.angle_beta   90.00
_cell.angle_gamma   90.00
#
_symmetry.space_group_name_H-M   'P 1'
#
loop_
_entity.id
_entity.type
_entity.pdbx_description
1 polymer ?
#
loop_
_entity_poly.entity_id
_entity_poly.type
_entity_poly.pdbx_seq_one_letter_code
_entity_poly.pdbx_strand_id
1 'polypeptide(L)'
;MAARIPIALALLALMVALPAAAETDPAVARIEKFHDTLIAAMKQGQTLGTAGRFKKIEGEIDKTFDFAVMTKFTVGPPWTKMSADEHKALTTAFRRMTIASYAHNFDVFKGQKFVTAPKAEDRAPDRLVKAQVLPEGEKPVNLTYRMRQAGGEWKVIDVIYEFVSQLATRRSEFASTVATGGAPALVKKLDDLSDKLMASKGRSAE
;
A
#
# COMPACT_ATOMS: atom_id res chain seq x y z
N MET A 1 82.64 -19.05 -11.73
CA MET A 1 81.62 -18.22 -12.30
C MET A 1 80.29 -18.83 -11.93
N ALA A 2 79.54 -18.29 -10.99
CA ALA A 2 78.27 -18.80 -10.46
C ALA A 2 77.13 -17.86 -10.93
N ALA A 3 76.25 -18.39 -11.76
CA ALA A 3 75.09 -17.67 -12.29
C ALA A 3 73.98 -17.63 -11.26
N ARG A 4 73.56 -16.43 -10.86
CA ARG A 4 72.39 -16.18 -9.98
C ARG A 4 71.15 -16.05 -10.80
N ILE A 5 70.16 -16.94 -10.57
CA ILE A 5 68.80 -16.87 -11.15
C ILE A 5 67.94 -16.10 -10.20
N PRO A 6 67.23 -15.01 -10.61
CA PRO A 6 66.26 -14.32 -9.77
C PRO A 6 64.91 -15.08 -9.78
N ILE A 7 64.44 -15.43 -8.59
CA ILE A 7 63.10 -15.96 -8.34
C ILE A 7 62.14 -14.78 -8.36
N ALA A 8 61.32 -14.69 -9.43
CA ALA A 8 60.20 -13.74 -9.50
C ALA A 8 58.99 -14.32 -8.75
N LEU A 9 58.65 -13.71 -7.60
CA LEU A 9 57.48 -14.06 -6.80
C LEU A 9 56.24 -13.46 -7.49
N ALA A 10 55.44 -14.29 -8.17
CA ALA A 10 54.14 -13.87 -8.71
C ALA A 10 53.11 -13.89 -7.60
N LEU A 11 52.70 -12.73 -7.08
CA LEU A 11 51.57 -12.57 -6.17
C LEU A 11 50.27 -12.76 -6.99
N LEU A 12 49.63 -13.90 -6.84
CA LEU A 12 48.29 -14.18 -7.38
C LEU A 12 47.28 -13.53 -6.44
N ALA A 13 46.76 -12.33 -6.80
CA ALA A 13 45.68 -11.67 -6.07
C ALA A 13 44.37 -12.40 -6.31
N LEU A 14 43.94 -13.18 -5.32
CA LEU A 14 42.64 -13.85 -5.30
C LEU A 14 41.55 -12.78 -5.09
N MET A 15 40.91 -12.32 -6.18
CA MET A 15 39.73 -11.47 -6.09
C MET A 15 38.55 -12.32 -5.58
N VAL A 16 38.25 -12.20 -4.30
CA VAL A 16 37.00 -12.72 -3.73
C VAL A 16 35.87 -11.83 -4.21
N ALA A 17 35.12 -12.30 -5.23
CA ALA A 17 33.86 -11.67 -5.65
C ALA A 17 32.85 -11.83 -4.49
N LEU A 18 32.57 -10.76 -3.76
CA LEU A 18 31.44 -10.72 -2.84
C LEU A 18 30.15 -10.91 -3.65
N PRO A 19 29.25 -11.81 -3.23
CA PRO A 19 27.94 -11.91 -3.89
C PRO A 19 27.25 -10.55 -3.78
N ALA A 20 26.95 -9.95 -4.94
CA ALA A 20 26.09 -8.77 -4.99
C ALA A 20 24.76 -9.16 -4.34
N ALA A 21 24.41 -8.49 -3.22
CA ALA A 21 23.09 -8.64 -2.63
C ALA A 21 22.07 -8.31 -3.74
N ALA A 22 21.18 -9.24 -4.06
CA ALA A 22 20.15 -9.01 -5.06
C ALA A 22 19.36 -7.77 -4.65
N GLU A 23 19.39 -6.73 -5.47
CA GLU A 23 18.68 -5.49 -5.21
C GLU A 23 17.19 -5.80 -5.09
N THR A 24 16.59 -5.44 -3.96
CA THR A 24 15.17 -5.67 -3.72
C THR A 24 14.36 -4.88 -4.74
N ASP A 25 13.41 -5.52 -5.40
CA ASP A 25 12.49 -4.87 -6.34
C ASP A 25 11.85 -3.62 -5.69
N PRO A 26 11.98 -2.41 -6.26
CA PRO A 26 11.50 -1.19 -5.61
C PRO A 26 9.99 -1.18 -5.33
N ALA A 27 9.18 -1.86 -6.15
CA ALA A 27 7.75 -1.99 -5.91
C ALA A 27 7.48 -2.91 -4.70
N VAL A 28 8.23 -4.00 -4.58
CA VAL A 28 8.17 -4.92 -3.43
C VAL A 28 8.61 -4.20 -2.16
N ALA A 29 9.76 -3.53 -2.18
CA ALA A 29 10.27 -2.77 -1.04
C ALA A 29 9.28 -1.72 -0.51
N ARG A 30 8.53 -1.05 -1.41
CA ARG A 30 7.47 -0.11 -1.04
C ARG A 30 6.36 -0.81 -0.25
N ILE A 31 5.90 -1.97 -0.69
CA ILE A 31 4.85 -2.74 -0.03
C ILE A 31 5.32 -3.32 1.30
N GLU A 32 6.53 -3.83 1.38
CA GLU A 32 7.11 -4.33 2.64
C GLU A 32 7.16 -3.24 3.70
N LYS A 33 7.62 -2.04 3.35
CA LYS A 33 7.64 -0.89 4.26
C LYS A 33 6.24 -0.48 4.72
N PHE A 34 5.26 -0.54 3.84
CA PHE A 34 3.86 -0.29 4.19
C PHE A 34 3.36 -1.35 5.19
N HIS A 35 3.63 -2.63 4.96
CA HIS A 35 3.28 -3.73 5.86
C HIS A 35 3.94 -3.57 7.24
N ASP A 36 5.22 -3.21 7.30
CA ASP A 36 5.92 -2.94 8.56
C ASP A 36 5.25 -1.83 9.35
N THR A 37 4.79 -0.78 8.66
CA THR A 37 4.06 0.32 9.30
C THR A 37 2.72 -0.13 9.87
N LEU A 38 1.98 -1.00 9.16
CA LEU A 38 0.74 -1.58 9.68
C LEU A 38 0.98 -2.45 10.90
N ILE A 39 1.99 -3.33 10.87
CA ILE A 39 2.38 -4.16 12.03
C ILE A 39 2.75 -3.29 13.23
N ALA A 40 3.54 -2.24 13.00
CA ALA A 40 3.94 -1.31 14.05
C ALA A 40 2.75 -0.54 14.66
N ALA A 41 1.73 -0.24 13.85
CA ALA A 41 0.50 0.37 14.33
C ALA A 41 -0.35 -0.62 15.14
N MET A 42 -0.51 -1.86 14.67
CA MET A 42 -1.24 -2.93 15.38
C MET A 42 -0.63 -3.27 16.73
N LYS A 43 0.71 -3.34 16.83
CA LYS A 43 1.42 -3.61 18.09
C LYS A 43 1.14 -2.58 19.19
N GLN A 44 0.75 -1.38 18.82
CA GLN A 44 0.37 -0.28 19.71
C GLN A 44 -1.13 0.03 19.66
N GLY A 45 -1.90 -0.84 19.00
CA GLY A 45 -3.27 -0.55 18.59
C GLY A 45 -4.21 -0.14 19.72
N GLN A 46 -4.18 -0.85 20.85
CA GLN A 46 -5.03 -0.55 22.01
C GLN A 46 -4.68 0.80 22.66
N THR A 47 -3.38 1.09 22.81
CA THR A 47 -2.91 2.34 23.43
C THR A 47 -3.18 3.55 22.53
N LEU A 48 -3.03 3.39 21.21
CA LEU A 48 -3.21 4.48 20.26
C LEU A 48 -4.69 4.84 20.02
N GLY A 49 -5.59 3.88 20.14
CA GLY A 49 -6.95 4.03 19.65
C GLY A 49 -7.00 4.26 18.13
N THR A 50 -8.20 4.40 17.55
CA THR A 50 -8.34 4.58 16.09
C THR A 50 -7.67 5.87 15.60
N ALA A 51 -7.82 6.98 16.33
CA ALA A 51 -7.22 8.26 15.96
C ALA A 51 -5.69 8.23 15.98
N GLY A 52 -5.09 7.59 16.99
CA GLY A 52 -3.64 7.46 17.07
C GLY A 52 -3.08 6.54 15.98
N ARG A 53 -3.77 5.44 15.65
CA ARG A 53 -3.41 4.58 14.52
C ARG A 53 -3.48 5.32 13.19
N PHE A 54 -4.57 6.07 12.96
CA PHE A 54 -4.72 6.93 11.79
C PHE A 54 -3.48 7.83 11.61
N LYS A 55 -3.13 8.60 12.65
CA LYS A 55 -1.98 9.51 12.63
C LYS A 55 -0.66 8.79 12.41
N LYS A 56 -0.52 7.56 12.93
CA LYS A 56 0.69 6.76 12.80
C LYS A 56 0.91 6.26 11.36
N ILE A 57 -0.16 5.89 10.65
CA ILE A 57 -0.06 5.25 9.32
C ILE A 57 -0.22 6.23 8.17
N GLU A 58 -0.82 7.41 8.36
CA GLU A 58 -1.18 8.33 7.27
C GLU A 58 0.01 8.70 6.37
N GLY A 59 1.16 9.02 6.97
CA GLY A 59 2.34 9.42 6.21
C GLY A 59 2.92 8.32 5.31
N GLU A 60 2.85 7.05 5.73
CA GLU A 60 3.28 5.94 4.89
C GLU A 60 2.23 5.60 3.82
N ILE A 61 0.95 5.71 4.15
CA ILE A 61 -0.13 5.54 3.17
C ILE A 61 -0.02 6.59 2.06
N ASP A 62 0.24 7.86 2.37
CA ASP A 62 0.44 8.93 1.37
C ASP A 62 1.61 8.66 0.41
N LYS A 63 2.68 8.06 0.93
CA LYS A 63 3.83 7.67 0.12
C LYS A 63 3.53 6.45 -0.76
N THR A 64 2.66 5.57 -0.28
CA THR A 64 2.40 4.27 -0.91
C THR A 64 1.28 4.33 -1.94
N PHE A 65 0.23 5.13 -1.73
CA PHE A 65 -0.96 5.15 -2.57
C PHE A 65 -1.03 6.36 -3.50
N ASP A 66 -1.52 6.18 -4.72
CA ASP A 66 -1.88 7.26 -5.64
C ASP A 66 -3.38 7.55 -5.52
N PHE A 67 -3.73 8.41 -4.57
CA PHE A 67 -5.13 8.75 -4.30
C PHE A 67 -5.81 9.45 -5.47
N ALA A 68 -5.09 10.23 -6.29
CA ALA A 68 -5.67 10.90 -7.44
C ALA A 68 -6.14 9.88 -8.49
N VAL A 69 -5.28 8.93 -8.83
CA VAL A 69 -5.61 7.84 -9.75
C VAL A 69 -6.72 6.96 -9.18
N MET A 70 -6.63 6.57 -7.92
CA MET A 70 -7.63 5.71 -7.27
C MET A 70 -9.01 6.36 -7.23
N THR A 71 -9.11 7.65 -6.86
CA THR A 71 -10.37 8.39 -6.80
C THR A 71 -10.99 8.51 -8.20
N LYS A 72 -10.18 8.84 -9.21
CA LYS A 72 -10.63 8.88 -10.61
C LYS A 72 -11.25 7.56 -11.05
N PHE A 73 -10.63 6.42 -10.74
CA PHE A 73 -11.17 5.09 -11.06
C PHE A 73 -12.49 4.82 -10.32
N THR A 74 -12.56 5.19 -9.06
CA THR A 74 -13.74 4.98 -8.21
C THR A 74 -14.93 5.81 -8.66
N VAL A 75 -14.72 7.06 -9.07
CA VAL A 75 -15.78 7.93 -9.63
C VAL A 75 -16.17 7.49 -11.03
N GLY A 76 -15.22 7.09 -11.84
CA GLY A 76 -15.42 6.63 -13.22
C GLY A 76 -15.75 7.75 -14.20
N PRO A 77 -16.60 7.51 -15.25
CA PRO A 77 -16.84 8.47 -16.32
C PRO A 77 -17.27 9.88 -15.89
N PRO A 78 -18.08 10.07 -14.83
CA PRO A 78 -18.43 11.41 -14.37
C PRO A 78 -17.25 12.30 -14.01
N TRP A 79 -16.10 11.71 -13.63
CA TRP A 79 -14.87 12.45 -13.30
C TRP A 79 -14.47 13.48 -14.33
N THR A 80 -14.60 13.18 -15.62
CA THR A 80 -14.18 14.07 -16.71
C THR A 80 -14.99 15.36 -16.81
N LYS A 81 -16.16 15.42 -16.18
CA LYS A 81 -17.07 16.57 -16.17
C LYS A 81 -16.97 17.37 -14.86
N MET A 82 -16.19 16.91 -13.90
CA MET A 82 -16.01 17.57 -12.60
C MET A 82 -14.94 18.64 -12.68
N SER A 83 -15.08 19.68 -11.86
CA SER A 83 -14.11 20.76 -11.72
C SER A 83 -12.84 20.31 -10.98
N ALA A 84 -11.77 21.12 -11.05
CA ALA A 84 -10.53 20.88 -10.32
C ALA A 84 -10.76 20.87 -8.79
N ASP A 85 -11.66 21.71 -8.29
CA ASP A 85 -12.00 21.76 -6.85
C ASP A 85 -12.75 20.51 -6.42
N GLU A 86 -13.68 19.98 -7.26
CA GLU A 86 -14.36 18.73 -7.00
C GLU A 86 -13.39 17.54 -7.01
N HIS A 87 -12.43 17.52 -7.95
CA HIS A 87 -11.36 16.51 -7.95
C HIS A 87 -10.56 16.53 -6.65
N LYS A 88 -10.17 17.73 -6.20
CA LYS A 88 -9.41 17.92 -4.95
C LYS A 88 -10.23 17.48 -3.73
N ALA A 89 -11.47 17.91 -3.63
CA ALA A 89 -12.36 17.55 -2.52
C ALA A 89 -12.58 16.03 -2.44
N LEU A 90 -12.91 15.39 -3.57
CA LEU A 90 -13.11 13.94 -3.65
C LEU A 90 -11.82 13.17 -3.30
N THR A 91 -10.68 13.60 -3.81
CA THR A 91 -9.40 12.94 -3.51
C THR A 91 -9.05 13.05 -2.02
N THR A 92 -9.30 14.20 -1.40
CA THR A 92 -9.10 14.43 0.03
C THR A 92 -10.01 13.54 0.87
N ALA A 93 -11.31 13.49 0.54
CA ALA A 93 -12.28 12.67 1.26
C ALA A 93 -12.00 11.17 1.08
N PHE A 94 -11.64 10.73 -0.14
CA PHE A 94 -11.28 9.33 -0.41
C PHE A 94 -10.01 8.91 0.32
N ARG A 95 -8.98 9.78 0.35
CA ARG A 95 -7.77 9.59 1.17
C ARG A 95 -8.14 9.39 2.64
N ARG A 96 -8.93 10.30 3.23
CA ARG A 96 -9.33 10.24 4.63
C ARG A 96 -10.06 8.93 4.95
N MET A 97 -11.04 8.56 4.12
CA MET A 97 -11.79 7.32 4.26
C MET A 97 -10.88 6.08 4.17
N THR A 98 -9.93 6.06 3.25
CA THR A 98 -8.99 4.95 3.10
C THR A 98 -8.11 4.80 4.33
N ILE A 99 -7.51 5.89 4.84
CA ILE A 99 -6.68 5.85 6.04
C ILE A 99 -7.50 5.43 7.26
N ALA A 100 -8.74 5.96 7.41
CA ALA A 100 -9.65 5.56 8.48
C ALA A 100 -9.99 4.06 8.42
N SER A 101 -10.19 3.50 7.21
CA SER A 101 -10.43 2.07 7.02
C SER A 101 -9.23 1.23 7.46
N TYR A 102 -8.01 1.63 7.11
CA TYR A 102 -6.80 0.94 7.59
C TYR A 102 -6.65 1.05 9.11
N ALA A 103 -6.86 2.25 9.68
CA ALA A 103 -6.78 2.46 11.13
C ALA A 103 -7.83 1.65 11.91
N HIS A 104 -9.01 1.45 11.34
CA HIS A 104 -10.07 0.63 11.91
C HIS A 104 -9.76 -0.87 11.81
N ASN A 105 -9.35 -1.34 10.62
CA ASN A 105 -9.17 -2.77 10.35
C ASN A 105 -7.89 -3.36 10.95
N PHE A 106 -6.82 -2.55 11.07
CA PHE A 106 -5.54 -2.96 11.63
C PHE A 106 -5.38 -2.45 13.08
N ASP A 107 -6.25 -2.91 13.95
CA ASP A 107 -6.42 -2.39 15.32
C ASP A 107 -5.65 -3.16 16.39
N VAL A 108 -5.46 -4.48 16.24
CA VAL A 108 -4.82 -5.34 17.23
C VAL A 108 -3.82 -6.28 16.57
N PHE A 109 -2.65 -6.42 17.16
CA PHE A 109 -1.65 -7.42 16.78
C PHE A 109 -1.91 -8.73 17.55
N LYS A 110 -2.20 -9.81 16.80
CA LYS A 110 -2.39 -11.18 17.30
C LYS A 110 -1.41 -12.15 16.63
N GLY A 111 -0.16 -11.73 16.41
CA GLY A 111 0.83 -12.57 15.73
C GLY A 111 0.77 -12.57 14.19
N GLN A 112 -0.09 -11.73 13.58
CA GLN A 112 -0.21 -11.66 12.12
C GLN A 112 1.14 -11.35 11.47
N LYS A 113 1.38 -11.97 10.31
CA LYS A 113 2.55 -11.72 9.48
C LYS A 113 2.11 -11.35 8.06
N PHE A 114 2.84 -10.45 7.43
CA PHE A 114 2.77 -10.26 5.99
C PHE A 114 3.91 -11.02 5.33
N VAL A 115 3.60 -11.72 4.26
CA VAL A 115 4.58 -12.38 3.39
C VAL A 115 4.41 -11.80 2.00
N THR A 116 5.44 -11.09 1.52
CA THR A 116 5.44 -10.46 0.20
C THR A 116 6.26 -11.30 -0.76
N ALA A 117 5.77 -11.51 -1.98
CA ALA A 117 6.53 -12.18 -3.02
C ALA A 117 7.81 -11.39 -3.34
N PRO A 118 8.97 -12.05 -3.56
CA PRO A 118 10.25 -11.37 -3.69
C PRO A 118 10.40 -10.54 -4.99
N LYS A 119 9.49 -10.73 -5.95
CA LYS A 119 9.45 -9.98 -7.22
C LYS A 119 8.04 -9.60 -7.59
N ALA A 120 7.88 -8.40 -8.14
CA ALA A 120 6.62 -7.98 -8.75
C ALA A 120 6.45 -8.64 -10.14
N GLU A 121 5.19 -8.93 -10.50
CA GLU A 121 4.84 -9.39 -11.85
C GLU A 121 4.60 -8.17 -12.76
N ASP A 122 5.22 -8.14 -13.92
CA ASP A 122 5.00 -7.09 -14.90
C ASP A 122 3.62 -7.24 -15.57
N ARG A 123 2.88 -6.13 -15.61
CA ARG A 123 1.57 -5.97 -16.26
C ARG A 123 1.50 -4.58 -16.91
N ALA A 124 2.43 -4.31 -17.82
CA ALA A 124 2.64 -2.98 -18.42
C ALA A 124 1.32 -2.23 -18.70
N PRO A 125 1.20 -0.96 -18.32
CA PRO A 125 2.20 -0.11 -17.67
C PRO A 125 2.34 -0.31 -16.15
N ASP A 126 1.63 -1.28 -15.57
CA ASP A 126 1.54 -1.54 -14.14
C ASP A 126 2.40 -2.75 -13.74
N ARG A 127 2.57 -2.93 -12.44
CA ARG A 127 3.15 -4.12 -11.82
C ARG A 127 2.23 -4.65 -10.73
N LEU A 128 2.27 -5.95 -10.48
CA LEU A 128 1.51 -6.60 -9.43
C LEU A 128 2.46 -7.13 -8.36
N VAL A 129 2.34 -6.62 -7.14
CA VAL A 129 3.04 -7.16 -5.97
C VAL A 129 2.06 -8.04 -5.21
N LYS A 130 2.36 -9.35 -5.18
CA LYS A 130 1.56 -10.33 -4.44
C LYS A 130 2.04 -10.42 -2.99
N ALA A 131 1.10 -10.53 -2.08
CA ALA A 131 1.37 -10.74 -0.67
C ALA A 131 0.28 -11.60 -0.02
N GLN A 132 0.56 -12.09 1.17
CA GLN A 132 -0.41 -12.76 2.03
C GLN A 132 -0.35 -12.16 3.43
N VAL A 133 -1.51 -12.02 4.05
CA VAL A 133 -1.62 -11.88 5.49
C VAL A 133 -1.79 -13.27 6.08
N LEU A 134 -0.96 -13.61 7.04
CA LEU A 134 -1.01 -14.87 7.78
C LEU A 134 -1.51 -14.57 9.21
N PRO A 135 -2.83 -14.63 9.47
CA PRO A 135 -3.36 -14.53 10.83
C PRO A 135 -2.96 -15.76 11.62
N GLU A 136 -2.82 -15.63 12.93
CA GLU A 136 -2.56 -16.78 13.78
C GLU A 136 -3.82 -17.65 13.91
N GLY A 137 -3.70 -18.92 13.56
CA GLY A 137 -4.80 -19.90 13.66
C GLY A 137 -5.88 -19.80 12.59
N GLU A 138 -5.75 -18.92 11.61
CA GLU A 138 -6.69 -18.72 10.50
C GLU A 138 -6.06 -19.01 9.13
N LYS A 139 -6.88 -19.05 8.08
CA LYS A 139 -6.39 -19.23 6.71
C LYS A 139 -5.65 -17.98 6.24
N PRO A 140 -4.58 -18.14 5.43
CA PRO A 140 -3.94 -17.04 4.74
C PRO A 140 -4.94 -16.23 3.90
N VAL A 141 -4.78 -14.91 3.90
CA VAL A 141 -5.58 -13.97 3.10
C VAL A 141 -4.71 -13.43 1.98
N ASN A 142 -5.15 -13.58 0.74
CA ASN A 142 -4.41 -13.13 -0.42
C ASN A 142 -4.62 -11.63 -0.69
N LEU A 143 -3.49 -10.94 -0.89
CA LEU A 143 -3.46 -9.54 -1.31
C LEU A 143 -2.64 -9.42 -2.59
N THR A 144 -3.12 -8.58 -3.51
CA THR A 144 -2.32 -8.17 -4.66
C THR A 144 -2.42 -6.66 -4.79
N TYR A 145 -1.28 -5.99 -4.78
CA TYR A 145 -1.18 -4.55 -4.98
C TYR A 145 -0.87 -4.28 -6.44
N ARG A 146 -1.82 -3.66 -7.15
CA ARG A 146 -1.56 -3.12 -8.48
C ARG A 146 -0.88 -1.77 -8.33
N MET A 147 0.31 -1.66 -8.89
CA MET A 147 1.16 -0.48 -8.73
C MET A 147 1.48 0.15 -10.07
N ARG A 148 1.58 1.49 -10.10
CA ARG A 148 1.96 2.29 -11.25
C ARG A 148 3.07 3.26 -10.87
N GLN A 149 3.96 3.55 -11.81
CA GLN A 149 4.99 4.54 -11.61
C GLN A 149 4.41 5.96 -11.70
N ALA A 150 4.68 6.78 -10.68
CA ALA A 150 4.29 8.18 -10.60
C ALA A 150 5.49 8.97 -10.04
N GLY A 151 6.01 9.92 -10.84
CA GLY A 151 7.18 10.71 -10.43
C GLY A 151 8.44 9.89 -10.13
N GLY A 152 8.62 8.74 -10.78
CA GLY A 152 9.75 7.84 -10.55
C GLY A 152 9.55 6.84 -9.39
N GLU A 153 8.47 6.96 -8.61
CA GLU A 153 8.15 6.06 -7.50
C GLU A 153 7.01 5.11 -7.87
N TRP A 154 7.07 3.87 -7.35
CA TRP A 154 5.97 2.93 -7.45
C TRP A 154 4.90 3.24 -6.41
N LYS A 155 3.65 3.45 -6.89
CA LYS A 155 2.48 3.74 -6.04
C LYS A 155 1.35 2.77 -6.31
N VAL A 156 0.66 2.39 -5.26
CA VAL A 156 -0.54 1.54 -5.34
C VAL A 156 -1.68 2.32 -5.97
N ILE A 157 -2.28 1.74 -7.00
CA ILE A 157 -3.48 2.27 -7.66
C ILE A 157 -4.70 1.37 -7.49
N ASP A 158 -4.54 0.14 -6.97
CA ASP A 158 -5.63 -0.75 -6.56
C ASP A 158 -5.11 -1.80 -5.58
N VAL A 159 -5.95 -2.23 -4.68
CA VAL A 159 -5.73 -3.38 -3.80
C VAL A 159 -6.74 -4.45 -4.17
N ILE A 160 -6.25 -5.63 -4.50
CA ILE A 160 -7.06 -6.80 -4.82
C ILE A 160 -7.02 -7.70 -3.58
N TYR A 161 -8.17 -7.82 -2.91
CA TYR A 161 -8.36 -8.64 -1.72
C TYR A 161 -9.12 -9.91 -2.11
N GLU A 162 -8.56 -11.08 -1.83
CA GLU A 162 -9.15 -12.37 -2.21
C GLU A 162 -9.67 -12.36 -3.67
N PHE A 163 -8.80 -11.90 -4.59
CA PHE A 163 -9.07 -11.80 -6.04
C PHE A 163 -10.12 -10.75 -6.45
N VAL A 164 -10.63 -9.94 -5.51
CA VAL A 164 -11.62 -8.89 -5.78
C VAL A 164 -10.98 -7.51 -5.69
N SER A 165 -11.06 -6.72 -6.78
CA SER A 165 -10.59 -5.34 -6.82
C SER A 165 -11.41 -4.46 -5.86
N GLN A 166 -10.72 -3.82 -4.93
CA GLN A 166 -11.36 -2.92 -3.97
C GLN A 166 -11.84 -1.64 -4.65
N LEU A 167 -11.15 -1.16 -5.69
CA LEU A 167 -11.63 -0.02 -6.45
C LEU A 167 -12.89 -0.32 -7.26
N ALA A 168 -12.98 -1.51 -7.86
CA ALA A 168 -14.19 -1.91 -8.59
C ALA A 168 -15.39 -2.02 -7.64
N THR A 169 -15.20 -2.58 -6.45
CA THR A 169 -16.21 -2.64 -5.40
C THR A 169 -16.67 -1.23 -5.00
N ARG A 170 -15.71 -0.32 -4.68
CA ARG A 170 -16.04 1.06 -4.32
C ARG A 170 -16.75 1.82 -5.43
N ARG A 171 -16.35 1.60 -6.68
CA ARG A 171 -17.02 2.20 -7.83
C ARG A 171 -18.48 1.80 -7.89
N SER A 172 -18.79 0.53 -7.70
CA SER A 172 -20.17 0.02 -7.68
C SER A 172 -20.98 0.62 -6.51
N GLU A 173 -20.38 0.70 -5.31
CA GLU A 173 -21.00 1.27 -4.11
C GLU A 173 -21.31 2.77 -4.24
N PHE A 174 -20.50 3.51 -5.00
CA PHE A 174 -20.60 4.97 -5.12
C PHE A 174 -21.34 5.42 -6.37
N ALA A 175 -21.56 4.53 -7.34
CA ALA A 175 -22.17 4.87 -8.64
C ALA A 175 -23.50 5.60 -8.51
N SER A 176 -24.42 5.10 -7.67
CA SER A 176 -25.71 5.73 -7.41
C SER A 176 -25.55 7.12 -6.78
N THR A 177 -24.69 7.25 -5.78
CA THR A 177 -24.44 8.54 -5.11
C THR A 177 -23.91 9.59 -6.09
N VAL A 178 -22.95 9.20 -6.95
CA VAL A 178 -22.41 10.09 -7.98
C VAL A 178 -23.47 10.47 -9.01
N ALA A 179 -24.30 9.52 -9.43
CA ALA A 179 -25.33 9.76 -10.43
C ALA A 179 -26.43 10.72 -9.96
N THR A 180 -26.78 10.68 -8.67
CA THR A 180 -27.89 11.48 -8.12
C THR A 180 -27.46 12.81 -7.54
N GLY A 181 -26.25 12.90 -6.94
CA GLY A 181 -25.82 14.08 -6.22
C GLY A 181 -24.40 14.57 -6.54
N GLY A 182 -23.75 13.96 -7.55
CA GLY A 182 -22.44 14.39 -8.03
C GLY A 182 -21.32 14.31 -6.97
N ALA A 183 -20.31 15.16 -7.15
CA ALA A 183 -19.15 15.23 -6.26
C ALA A 183 -19.53 15.60 -4.80
N PRO A 184 -20.39 16.61 -4.55
CA PRO A 184 -20.73 17.00 -3.16
C PRO A 184 -21.36 15.85 -2.36
N ALA A 185 -22.27 15.09 -2.98
CA ALA A 185 -22.91 13.96 -2.30
C ALA A 185 -21.92 12.82 -2.02
N LEU A 186 -20.97 12.57 -2.92
CA LEU A 186 -19.96 11.55 -2.69
C LEU A 186 -18.96 12.01 -1.62
N VAL A 187 -18.52 13.27 -1.61
CA VAL A 187 -17.67 13.83 -0.53
C VAL A 187 -18.35 13.62 0.83
N LYS A 188 -19.61 14.03 0.95
CA LYS A 188 -20.36 13.83 2.19
C LYS A 188 -20.42 12.37 2.62
N LYS A 189 -20.70 11.46 1.69
CA LYS A 189 -20.73 10.01 1.98
C LYS A 189 -19.38 9.48 2.46
N LEU A 190 -18.28 9.90 1.84
CA LEU A 190 -16.92 9.51 2.23
C LEU A 190 -16.54 10.05 3.61
N ASP A 191 -16.94 11.29 3.93
CA ASP A 191 -16.72 11.89 5.24
C ASP A 191 -17.55 11.19 6.32
N ASP A 192 -18.85 10.93 6.08
CA ASP A 192 -19.70 10.18 7.01
C ASP A 192 -19.14 8.78 7.30
N LEU A 193 -18.62 8.08 6.27
CA LEU A 193 -17.95 6.79 6.44
C LEU A 193 -16.67 6.91 7.27
N SER A 194 -15.89 7.95 7.00
CA SER A 194 -14.65 8.23 7.77
C SER A 194 -14.97 8.48 9.24
N ASP A 195 -15.96 9.31 9.52
CA ASP A 195 -16.37 9.64 10.88
C ASP A 195 -16.86 8.40 11.64
N LYS A 196 -17.66 7.57 10.99
CA LYS A 196 -18.12 6.29 11.55
C LYS A 196 -16.96 5.38 11.90
N LEU A 197 -15.98 5.21 10.99
CA LEU A 197 -14.79 4.39 11.23
C LEU A 197 -13.92 4.94 12.36
N MET A 198 -13.77 6.27 12.42
CA MET A 198 -12.97 6.93 13.44
C MET A 198 -13.61 6.90 14.83
N ALA A 199 -14.94 6.89 14.91
CA ALA A 199 -15.69 6.77 16.15
C ALA A 199 -15.71 5.36 16.73
N SER A 200 -15.50 4.33 15.88
CA SER A 200 -15.48 2.93 16.31
C SER A 200 -14.19 2.59 17.08
N LYS A 201 -14.29 1.59 17.96
CA LYS A 201 -13.13 1.12 18.75
C LYS A 201 -12.15 0.26 17.94
N GLY A 202 -12.47 -0.06 16.68
CA GLY A 202 -11.73 -0.96 15.81
C GLY A 202 -12.48 -2.28 15.58
N ARG A 203 -12.06 -3.02 14.56
CA ARG A 203 -12.74 -4.25 14.11
C ARG A 203 -12.74 -5.38 15.15
N SER A 204 -11.70 -5.47 15.98
CA SER A 204 -11.59 -6.53 17.00
C SER A 204 -12.49 -6.30 18.22
N ALA A 205 -13.18 -5.15 18.28
CA ALA A 205 -14.10 -4.80 19.37
C ALA A 205 -15.59 -4.93 18.95
N GLU A 206 -15.85 -5.29 17.69
CA GLU A 206 -17.16 -5.60 17.12
C GLU A 206 -17.38 -7.12 17.07
#